data_cab515f57c3c66e636bfd1e838f8dbb4
#
_entry.id   cab515f57c3c66e636bfd1e838f8dbb4
#
_cell.length_a   1.000
_cell.length_b   1.000
_cell.length_c   1.000
_cell.angle_alpha   90.00
_cell.angle_beta   90.00
_cell.angle_gamma   90.00
#
_symmetry.space_group_name_H-M   'P 1'
#
loop_
_entity.id
_entity.type
_entity.pdbx_description
1 polymer ?
#
loop_
_entity_poly.entity_id
_entity_poly.type
_entity_poly.pdbx_seq_one_letter_code
_entity_poly.pdbx_strand_id
1 'polypeptide(L)'
;MRITVSGPPGSGTTTLARAVAEKHGFEIASAWELFRDLAKERGLSVAEFGEIAERDITIDALIDVRQKDVAKTRDNIVVEGRLSGWMVEEADLRIWLNAPIACRAKRIATRDGMDEYTAREMTLQREES
;
A
#
# COMPACT_ATOMS: atom_id res chain seq x y z
N MET A 1 -7.72 18.33 -4.67
CA MET A 1 -6.47 17.77 -5.26
C MET A 1 -6.36 16.29 -4.91
N ARG A 2 -6.03 15.50 -5.90
CA ARG A 2 -5.80 14.06 -5.72
C ARG A 2 -4.34 13.75 -5.93
N ILE A 3 -3.69 13.18 -4.91
CA ILE A 3 -2.27 12.87 -4.92
C ILE A 3 -2.09 11.37 -4.79
N THR A 4 -1.27 10.75 -5.63
CA THR A 4 -0.91 9.35 -5.46
C THR A 4 0.52 9.23 -4.96
N VAL A 5 0.75 8.30 -4.03
CA VAL A 5 2.08 7.93 -3.54
C VAL A 5 2.24 6.44 -3.79
N SER A 6 3.15 6.08 -4.66
CA SER A 6 3.36 4.70 -5.08
C SER A 6 4.81 4.29 -4.92
N GLY A 7 5.05 3.01 -4.81
CA GLY A 7 6.39 2.45 -4.73
C GLY A 7 6.36 0.99 -4.31
N PRO A 8 7.50 0.30 -4.41
CA PRO A 8 7.60 -1.08 -3.96
C PRO A 8 7.48 -1.17 -2.44
N PRO A 9 7.15 -2.36 -1.90
CA PRO A 9 7.02 -2.55 -0.46
C PRO A 9 8.26 -2.07 0.31
N GLY A 10 8.04 -1.36 1.42
CA GLY A 10 9.11 -0.87 2.29
C GLY A 10 9.84 0.38 1.80
N SER A 11 9.37 1.04 0.74
CA SER A 11 10.02 2.24 0.21
C SER A 11 9.66 3.53 0.98
N GLY A 12 8.75 3.46 1.96
CA GLY A 12 8.34 4.61 2.77
C GLY A 12 7.09 5.31 2.25
N THR A 13 6.30 4.67 1.38
CA THR A 13 5.10 5.25 0.79
C THR A 13 4.06 5.64 1.84
N THR A 14 3.83 4.79 2.84
CA THR A 14 2.86 5.05 3.91
C THR A 14 3.28 6.27 4.74
N THR A 15 4.56 6.35 5.10
CA THR A 15 5.09 7.48 5.89
C THR A 15 4.95 8.79 5.14
N LEU A 16 5.32 8.81 3.86
CA LEU A 16 5.20 10.00 3.03
C LEU A 16 3.74 10.38 2.82
N ALA A 17 2.88 9.42 2.54
CA ALA A 17 1.45 9.67 2.32
C ALA A 17 0.80 10.29 3.56
N ARG A 18 1.11 9.78 4.75
CA ARG A 18 0.61 10.34 6.01
C ARG A 18 1.13 11.75 6.24
N ALA A 19 2.41 11.99 5.99
CA ALA A 19 2.99 13.33 6.15
C ALA A 19 2.33 14.34 5.22
N VAL A 20 2.10 13.99 3.97
CA VAL A 20 1.43 14.86 3.00
C VAL A 20 -0.02 15.11 3.41
N ALA A 21 -0.74 14.08 3.81
CA ALA A 21 -2.13 14.19 4.23
C ALA A 21 -2.28 15.09 5.46
N GLU A 22 -1.44 14.90 6.47
CA GLU A 22 -1.46 15.72 7.69
C GLU A 22 -1.12 17.18 7.42
N LYS A 23 -0.10 17.42 6.60
CA LYS A 23 0.33 18.77 6.27
C LYS A 23 -0.74 19.59 5.57
N HIS A 24 -1.54 18.96 4.72
CA HIS A 24 -2.54 19.65 3.89
C HIS A 24 -3.98 19.42 4.35
N GLY A 25 -4.19 18.67 5.42
CA GLY A 25 -5.54 18.35 5.90
C GLY A 25 -6.32 17.44 4.95
N PHE A 26 -5.63 16.57 4.22
CA PHE A 26 -6.25 15.65 3.27
C PHE A 26 -6.60 14.32 3.94
N GLU A 27 -7.57 13.60 3.37
CA GLU A 27 -7.84 12.22 3.72
C GLU A 27 -6.77 11.31 3.10
N ILE A 28 -6.64 10.09 3.63
CA ILE A 28 -5.72 9.10 3.09
C ILE A 28 -6.47 7.79 2.79
N ALA A 29 -6.17 7.19 1.64
CA ALA A 29 -6.64 5.86 1.27
C ALA A 29 -5.41 4.97 1.03
N SER A 30 -5.05 4.17 2.02
CA SER A 30 -3.90 3.28 1.95
C SER A 30 -4.33 1.87 1.57
N ALA A 31 -3.63 1.27 0.59
CA ALA A 31 -3.87 -0.12 0.20
C ALA A 31 -3.66 -1.08 1.37
N TRP A 32 -2.67 -0.81 2.22
CA TRP A 32 -2.40 -1.62 3.39
C TRP A 32 -3.55 -1.58 4.41
N GLU A 33 -4.09 -0.40 4.67
CA GLU A 33 -5.23 -0.26 5.58
C GLU A 33 -6.48 -0.97 5.04
N LEU A 34 -6.74 -0.84 3.74
CA LEU A 34 -7.83 -1.57 3.09
C LEU A 34 -7.63 -3.08 3.18
N PHE A 35 -6.41 -3.55 3.00
CA PHE A 35 -6.08 -4.97 3.13
C PHE A 35 -6.36 -5.47 4.56
N ARG A 36 -5.92 -4.72 5.56
CA ARG A 36 -6.19 -5.04 6.97
C ARG A 36 -7.67 -5.07 7.30
N ASP A 37 -8.41 -4.09 6.78
CA ASP A 37 -9.86 -4.01 7.01
C ASP A 37 -10.58 -5.21 6.39
N LEU A 38 -10.18 -5.62 5.20
CA LEU A 38 -10.74 -6.82 4.55
C LEU A 38 -10.44 -8.09 5.34
N ALA A 39 -9.23 -8.24 5.87
CA ALA A 39 -8.87 -9.38 6.69
C ALA A 39 -9.77 -9.44 7.93
N LYS A 40 -9.97 -8.30 8.58
CA LYS A 40 -10.83 -8.19 9.76
C LYS A 40 -12.29 -8.52 9.45
N GLU A 41 -12.82 -8.04 8.33
CA GLU A 41 -14.19 -8.35 7.89
C GLU A 41 -14.41 -9.84 7.71
N ARG A 42 -13.36 -10.58 7.31
CA ARG A 42 -13.42 -12.03 7.10
C ARG A 42 -13.03 -12.85 8.34
N GLY A 43 -12.74 -12.19 9.46
CA GLY A 43 -12.35 -12.87 10.69
C GLY A 43 -10.98 -13.52 10.62
N LEU A 44 -10.09 -13.02 9.78
CA LEU A 44 -8.75 -13.56 9.56
C LEU A 44 -7.68 -12.62 10.09
N SER A 45 -6.52 -13.17 10.46
CA SER A 45 -5.34 -12.36 10.71
C SER A 45 -4.77 -11.83 9.39
N VAL A 46 -3.94 -10.81 9.45
CA VAL A 46 -3.27 -10.27 8.26
C VAL A 46 -2.40 -11.35 7.59
N ALA A 47 -1.71 -12.17 8.37
CA ALA A 47 -0.89 -13.26 7.85
C ALA A 47 -1.73 -14.32 7.12
N GLU A 48 -2.85 -14.74 7.72
CA GLU A 48 -3.77 -15.70 7.09
C GLU A 48 -4.37 -15.15 5.80
N PHE A 49 -4.80 -13.90 5.83
CA PHE A 49 -5.36 -13.24 4.65
C PHE A 49 -4.30 -13.05 3.56
N GLY A 50 -3.06 -12.76 3.94
CA GLY A 50 -1.94 -12.65 3.02
C GLY A 50 -1.67 -13.95 2.26
N GLU A 51 -1.76 -15.10 2.92
CA GLU A 51 -1.63 -16.41 2.27
C GLU A 51 -2.74 -16.65 1.24
N ILE A 52 -3.96 -16.26 1.58
CA ILE A 52 -5.10 -16.37 0.66
C ILE A 52 -4.89 -15.42 -0.54
N ALA A 53 -4.45 -14.20 -0.29
CA ALA A 53 -4.23 -13.18 -1.33
C ALA A 53 -3.16 -13.60 -2.33
N GLU A 54 -2.15 -14.33 -1.91
CA GLU A 54 -1.12 -14.87 -2.81
C GLU A 54 -1.69 -15.85 -3.84
N ARG A 55 -2.79 -16.53 -3.49
CA ARG A 55 -3.44 -17.53 -4.34
C ARG A 55 -4.66 -17.00 -5.08
N ASP A 56 -5.20 -15.87 -4.65
CA ASP A 56 -6.44 -15.31 -5.17
C ASP A 56 -6.22 -13.87 -5.66
N ILE A 57 -6.05 -13.74 -6.96
CA ILE A 57 -5.83 -12.46 -7.63
C ILE A 57 -7.03 -11.50 -7.47
N THR A 58 -8.22 -12.02 -7.15
CA THR A 58 -9.42 -11.18 -7.00
C THR A 58 -9.35 -10.26 -5.79
N ILE A 59 -8.56 -10.63 -4.77
CA ILE A 59 -8.40 -9.80 -3.57
C ILE A 59 -7.65 -8.50 -3.91
N ASP A 60 -6.56 -8.59 -4.65
CA ASP A 60 -5.82 -7.40 -5.11
C ASP A 60 -6.70 -6.52 -6.01
N ALA A 61 -7.45 -7.14 -6.91
CA ALA A 61 -8.38 -6.42 -7.76
C ALA A 61 -9.46 -5.69 -6.96
N LEU A 62 -9.94 -6.29 -5.88
CA LEU A 62 -10.94 -5.67 -4.99
C LEU A 62 -10.37 -4.44 -4.28
N ILE A 63 -9.14 -4.51 -3.79
CA ILE A 63 -8.46 -3.37 -3.17
C ILE A 63 -8.30 -2.24 -4.18
N ASP A 64 -7.88 -2.56 -5.39
CA ASP A 64 -7.71 -1.59 -6.47
C ASP A 64 -9.01 -0.88 -6.81
N VAL A 65 -10.10 -1.63 -6.91
CA VAL A 65 -11.43 -1.06 -7.18
C VAL A 65 -11.86 -0.11 -6.05
N ARG A 66 -11.66 -0.50 -4.80
CA ARG A 66 -11.99 0.35 -3.65
C ARG A 66 -11.18 1.64 -3.64
N GLN A 67 -9.88 1.58 -3.97
CA GLN A 67 -9.05 2.78 -4.08
C GLN A 67 -9.51 3.70 -5.20
N LYS A 68 -9.86 3.17 -6.36
CA LYS A 68 -10.38 3.95 -7.47
C LYS A 68 -11.69 4.65 -7.12
N ASP A 69 -12.60 3.94 -6.47
CA ASP A 69 -13.89 4.50 -6.06
C ASP A 69 -13.72 5.64 -5.06
N VAL A 70 -12.86 5.47 -4.07
CA VAL A 70 -12.57 6.51 -3.08
C VAL A 70 -11.95 7.74 -3.78
N ALA A 71 -11.03 7.53 -4.70
CA ALA A 71 -10.39 8.62 -5.44
C ALA A 71 -11.36 9.39 -6.32
N LYS A 72 -12.35 8.72 -6.92
CA LYS A 72 -13.37 9.37 -7.75
C LYS A 72 -14.36 10.19 -6.96
N THR A 73 -14.72 9.70 -5.77
CA THR A 73 -15.81 10.30 -4.98
C THR A 73 -15.33 11.37 -4.01
N ARG A 74 -14.03 11.50 -3.82
CA ARG A 74 -13.46 12.41 -2.83
C ARG A 74 -12.44 13.36 -3.44
N ASP A 75 -12.54 14.63 -3.07
CA ASP A 75 -11.52 15.63 -3.33
C ASP A 75 -10.52 15.64 -2.17
N ASN A 76 -9.32 16.22 -2.39
CA ASN A 76 -8.30 16.39 -1.34
C ASN A 76 -7.97 15.07 -0.63
N ILE A 77 -7.52 14.10 -1.40
CA ILE A 77 -7.18 12.79 -0.90
C ILE A 77 -5.78 12.36 -1.36
N VAL A 78 -5.09 11.64 -0.49
CA VAL A 78 -3.83 10.96 -0.82
C VAL A 78 -4.12 9.47 -0.94
N VAL A 79 -3.84 8.89 -2.10
CA VAL A 79 -4.01 7.46 -2.36
C VAL A 79 -2.63 6.80 -2.38
N GLU A 80 -2.41 5.83 -1.50
CA GLU A 80 -1.13 5.18 -1.32
C GLU A 80 -1.22 3.69 -1.63
N GLY A 81 -0.26 3.16 -2.38
CA GLY A 81 -0.18 1.75 -2.73
C GLY A 81 0.91 1.50 -3.76
N ARG A 82 1.12 0.22 -4.12
CA ARG A 82 2.16 -0.16 -5.08
C ARG A 82 1.95 0.45 -6.46
N LEU A 83 0.71 0.48 -6.92
CA LEU A 83 0.35 0.88 -8.28
C LEU A 83 -0.66 2.02 -8.33
N SER A 84 -0.85 2.75 -7.23
CA SER A 84 -1.85 3.82 -7.15
C SER A 84 -1.65 4.89 -8.23
N GLY A 85 -0.40 5.21 -8.56
CA GLY A 85 -0.09 6.19 -9.60
C GLY A 85 -0.53 5.78 -10.99
N TRP A 86 -0.66 4.48 -11.24
CA TRP A 86 -1.10 3.94 -12.52
C TRP A 86 -2.63 3.80 -12.60
N MET A 87 -3.28 3.65 -11.44
CA MET A 87 -4.69 3.30 -11.34
C MET A 87 -5.61 4.48 -11.16
N VAL A 88 -5.15 5.53 -10.50
CA VAL A 88 -5.92 6.75 -10.28
C VAL A 88 -5.69 7.69 -11.45
N GLU A 89 -6.59 7.67 -12.41
CA GLU A 89 -6.49 8.50 -13.62
C GLU A 89 -6.65 9.99 -13.32
N GLU A 90 -7.43 10.31 -12.31
CA GLU A 90 -7.76 11.68 -11.92
C GLU A 90 -6.69 12.35 -11.04
N ALA A 91 -5.53 11.71 -10.82
CA ALA A 91 -4.50 12.27 -9.96
C ALA A 91 -3.89 13.55 -10.53
N ASP A 92 -3.82 14.57 -9.70
CA ASP A 92 -3.18 15.84 -10.03
C ASP A 92 -1.66 15.76 -9.87
N LEU A 93 -1.20 14.94 -8.91
CA LEU A 93 0.22 14.72 -8.64
C LEU A 93 0.45 13.23 -8.39
N ARG A 94 1.45 12.67 -9.04
CA ARG A 94 1.87 11.28 -8.86
C ARG A 94 3.30 11.26 -8.35
N ILE A 95 3.47 10.68 -7.15
CA ILE A 95 4.79 10.53 -6.52
C ILE A 95 5.18 9.06 -6.56
N TRP A 96 6.36 8.79 -7.05
CA TRP A 96 6.93 7.45 -7.06
C TRP A 96 8.16 7.42 -6.15
N LEU A 97 8.14 6.54 -5.14
CA LEU A 97 9.29 6.31 -4.26
C LEU A 97 10.01 5.03 -4.65
N ASN A 98 11.31 5.05 -4.53
CA ASN A 98 12.13 3.87 -4.72
C ASN A 98 13.22 3.82 -3.65
N ALA A 99 13.59 2.61 -3.25
CA ALA A 99 14.66 2.37 -2.28
C ALA A 99 15.30 1.00 -2.55
N PRO A 100 16.61 0.82 -2.25
CA PRO A 100 17.25 -0.48 -2.38
C PRO A 100 16.54 -1.54 -1.55
N ILE A 101 16.56 -2.79 -2.03
CA ILE A 101 15.88 -3.91 -1.36
C ILE A 101 16.34 -4.07 0.10
N ALA A 102 17.60 -3.86 0.39
CA ALA A 102 18.14 -3.98 1.75
C ALA A 102 17.48 -2.95 2.69
N CYS A 103 17.31 -1.70 2.24
CA CYS A 103 16.64 -0.67 3.03
C CYS A 103 15.16 -0.98 3.22
N ARG A 104 14.49 -1.45 2.19
CA ARG A 104 13.07 -1.81 2.24
C ARG A 104 12.84 -2.98 3.18
N ALA A 105 13.68 -4.02 3.11
CA ALA A 105 13.62 -5.17 4.01
C ALA A 105 13.81 -4.77 5.47
N LYS A 106 14.74 -3.87 5.74
CA LYS A 106 14.98 -3.36 7.10
C LYS A 106 13.76 -2.64 7.67
N ARG A 107 13.11 -1.81 6.87
CA ARG A 107 11.89 -1.10 7.29
C ARG A 107 10.74 -2.06 7.58
N ILE A 108 10.56 -3.06 6.72
CA ILE A 108 9.52 -4.08 6.90
C ILE A 108 9.81 -4.92 8.14
N ALA A 109 11.06 -5.34 8.35
CA ALA A 109 11.46 -6.09 9.53
C ALA A 109 11.12 -5.33 10.82
N THR A 110 11.43 -4.05 10.87
CA THR A 110 11.13 -3.20 12.03
C THR A 110 9.63 -3.04 12.23
N ARG A 111 8.89 -2.77 11.16
CA ARG A 111 7.43 -2.57 11.22
C ARG A 111 6.69 -3.82 11.68
N ASP A 112 7.06 -4.97 11.14
CA ASP A 112 6.32 -6.22 11.33
C ASP A 112 6.94 -7.15 12.38
N GLY A 113 8.03 -6.71 13.04
CA GLY A 113 8.66 -7.47 14.11
C GLY A 113 9.34 -8.76 13.66
N MET A 114 9.86 -8.80 12.44
CA MET A 114 10.56 -9.96 11.89
C MET A 114 12.06 -9.64 11.66
N ASP A 115 12.86 -10.66 11.41
CA ASP A 115 14.26 -10.45 11.07
C ASP A 115 14.43 -9.93 9.63
N GLU A 116 15.57 -9.31 9.34
CA GLU A 116 15.82 -8.69 8.02
C GLU A 116 15.88 -9.71 6.89
N TYR A 117 16.40 -10.91 7.16
CA TYR A 117 16.47 -11.96 6.14
C TYR A 117 15.09 -12.40 5.70
N THR A 118 14.19 -12.68 6.65
CA THR A 118 12.80 -13.07 6.38
C THR A 118 12.06 -11.94 5.64
N ALA A 119 12.25 -10.71 6.09
CA ALA A 119 11.64 -9.55 5.45
C ALA A 119 12.11 -9.38 4.01
N ARG A 120 13.40 -9.59 3.75
CA ARG A 120 13.98 -9.51 2.41
C ARG A 120 13.38 -10.56 1.48
N GLU A 121 13.29 -11.80 1.93
CA GLU A 121 12.73 -12.89 1.14
C GLU A 121 11.25 -12.65 0.83
N MET A 122 10.46 -12.21 1.80
CA MET A 122 9.06 -11.88 1.59
C MET A 122 8.88 -10.70 0.63
N THR A 123 9.73 -9.69 0.72
CA THR A 123 9.69 -8.52 -0.15
C THR A 123 10.00 -8.91 -1.59
N LEU A 124 11.00 -9.75 -1.81
CA LEU A 124 11.34 -10.26 -3.13
C LEU A 124 10.20 -11.08 -3.74
N GLN A 125 9.55 -11.91 -2.94
CA GLN A 125 8.37 -12.65 -3.39
C GLN A 125 7.23 -11.73 -3.84
N ARG A 126 6.96 -10.67 -3.09
CA ARG A 126 5.92 -9.69 -3.42
C ARG A 126 6.22 -8.97 -4.73
N GLU A 127 7.49 -8.67 -5.01
CA GLU A 127 7.87 -8.00 -6.24
C GLU A 127 7.74 -8.89 -7.47
N GLU A 128 7.91 -10.20 -7.30
CA GLU A 128 7.76 -11.17 -8.38
C GLU A 128 6.30 -11.50 -8.71
N SER A 129 5.40 -11.23 -7.80
CA SER A 129 3.96 -11.47 -7.98
C SER A 129 3.18 -10.22 -8.52
#